data_a8d3e814ece71f296c12c4b68c1ef864
#
_entry.id   a8d3e814ece71f296c12c4b68c1ef864
#
_cell.length_a   1.000
_cell.length_b   1.000
_cell.length_c   1.000
_cell.angle_alpha   90.00
_cell.angle_beta   90.00
_cell.angle_gamma   90.00
#
_symmetry.space_group_name_H-M   'P 1'
#
loop_
_entity.id
_entity.type
_entity.pdbx_description
1 polymer ?
#
loop_
_entity_poly.entity_id
_entity_poly.type
_entity_poly.pdbx_seq_one_letter_code
_entity_poly.pdbx_strand_id
1 'polypeptide(L)'
;SLRTVNAYNDFQKSVYPMLTYSSRFFILRSKKERQEKNMVYAFMADGCEEVEALAVIDLLRRAGEEVELVSIHNKDMTQGSHGIGIKNDVMLKDIFVDAADTLFLPGGGVGTKNLKACEELSKLLVSHNAKGGRIAAICAAPSALGILGILEGKNATCYPGFEDQLKGAKFKAVPVVTDGNITTSRGMGTSILLGLELVKLLKDEETSKKLAEAIMMP
;
A
#
# COMPACT_ATOMS: atom_id res chain seq x y z
N SER A 1 -32.93 -15.15 16.72
CA SER A 1 -33.93 -14.24 17.28
C SER A 1 -33.54 -12.80 16.90
N LEU A 2 -34.52 -11.91 16.78
CA LEU A 2 -34.33 -10.48 16.39
C LEU A 2 -33.27 -9.73 17.23
N ARG A 3 -33.00 -10.14 18.46
CA ARG A 3 -31.97 -9.55 19.33
C ARG A 3 -30.54 -9.82 18.88
N THR A 4 -30.27 -11.00 18.28
CA THR A 4 -28.93 -11.38 17.77
C THR A 4 -28.59 -10.65 16.49
N VAL A 5 -29.57 -10.34 15.64
CA VAL A 5 -29.39 -9.59 14.41
C VAL A 5 -29.13 -8.11 14.71
N ASN A 6 -29.78 -7.54 15.70
CA ASN A 6 -29.55 -6.15 16.11
C ASN A 6 -28.16 -5.96 16.74
N ALA A 7 -27.71 -6.88 17.61
CA ALA A 7 -26.37 -6.81 18.20
C ALA A 7 -25.25 -6.93 17.13
N TYR A 8 -25.43 -7.77 16.10
CA TYR A 8 -24.51 -7.88 14.97
C TYR A 8 -24.50 -6.60 14.13
N ASN A 9 -25.65 -6.00 13.86
CA ASN A 9 -25.76 -4.75 13.12
C ASN A 9 -25.18 -3.55 13.90
N ASP A 10 -25.33 -3.52 15.22
CA ASP A 10 -24.75 -2.46 16.07
C ASP A 10 -23.24 -2.62 16.22
N PHE A 11 -22.73 -3.85 16.28
CA PHE A 11 -21.30 -4.16 16.22
C PHE A 11 -20.72 -3.73 14.88
N GLN A 12 -21.37 -4.06 13.76
CA GLN A 12 -20.96 -3.63 12.41
C GLN A 12 -20.91 -2.09 12.30
N LYS A 13 -21.86 -1.37 12.84
CA LYS A 13 -21.87 0.10 12.82
C LYS A 13 -20.80 0.72 13.71
N SER A 14 -20.43 0.06 14.80
CA SER A 14 -19.39 0.52 15.72
C SER A 14 -17.98 0.27 15.18
N VAL A 15 -17.77 -0.84 14.46
CA VAL A 15 -16.47 -1.26 13.91
C VAL A 15 -16.29 -0.77 12.48
N TYR A 16 -17.38 -0.58 11.74
CA TYR A 16 -17.38 -0.07 10.36
C TYR A 16 -18.35 1.12 10.27
N PRO A 17 -17.91 2.36 10.49
CA PRO A 17 -18.72 3.50 10.07
C PRO A 17 -18.99 3.32 8.58
N MET A 18 -20.26 3.08 8.23
CA MET A 18 -20.68 2.83 6.85
C MET A 18 -20.13 3.91 5.94
N LEU A 19 -19.10 3.56 5.19
CA LEU A 19 -18.81 4.19 3.92
C LEU A 19 -20.00 3.82 3.00
N THR A 20 -21.05 4.63 3.02
CA THR A 20 -22.04 4.60 1.95
C THR A 20 -21.25 4.79 0.67
N TYR A 21 -21.23 3.75 -0.15
CA TYR A 21 -20.72 3.79 -1.52
C TYR A 21 -21.68 4.66 -2.34
N SER A 22 -21.66 5.95 -2.03
CA SER A 22 -22.21 6.97 -2.88
C SER A 22 -21.28 7.04 -4.08
N SER A 23 -21.84 6.84 -5.27
CA SER A 23 -21.23 7.14 -6.56
C SER A 23 -20.55 8.52 -6.46
N ARG A 24 -19.30 8.55 -5.99
CA ARG A 24 -18.48 9.74 -5.99
C ARG A 24 -18.20 10.06 -7.45
N PHE A 25 -18.97 11.00 -7.98
CA PHE A 25 -18.54 11.81 -9.09
C PHE A 25 -17.09 12.18 -8.86
N PHE A 26 -16.23 11.83 -9.80
CA PHE A 26 -14.83 12.20 -9.89
C PHE A 26 -14.77 13.73 -10.09
N ILE A 27 -14.97 14.47 -9.00
CA ILE A 27 -14.61 15.88 -8.98
C ILE A 27 -13.09 15.87 -8.77
N LEU A 28 -12.35 16.33 -9.77
CA LEU A 28 -10.97 16.76 -9.62
C LEU A 28 -10.92 17.69 -8.39
N ARG A 29 -10.58 17.14 -7.23
CA ARG A 29 -10.38 17.93 -6.03
C ARG A 29 -9.30 18.94 -6.35
N SER A 30 -9.63 20.22 -6.27
CA SER A 30 -8.65 21.28 -6.47
C SER A 30 -7.46 21.09 -5.51
N LYS A 31 -6.27 21.53 -5.91
CA LYS A 31 -5.06 21.53 -5.06
C LYS A 31 -5.34 22.05 -3.62
N LYS A 32 -6.32 22.91 -3.47
CA LYS A 32 -6.71 23.55 -2.21
C LYS A 32 -7.53 22.64 -1.30
N GLU A 33 -8.31 21.69 -1.85
CA GLU A 33 -9.12 20.73 -1.07
C GLU A 33 -8.32 19.49 -0.64
N ARG A 34 -7.18 19.21 -1.30
CA ARG A 34 -6.25 18.12 -0.95
C ARG A 34 -5.34 18.45 0.24
N GLN A 35 -5.25 19.71 0.65
CA GLN A 35 -4.28 20.18 1.66
C GLN A 35 -4.57 19.69 3.10
N GLU A 36 -5.66 18.98 3.35
CA GLU A 36 -6.06 18.60 4.72
C GLU A 36 -5.87 17.11 5.08
N LYS A 37 -5.54 16.22 4.10
CA LYS A 37 -5.34 14.78 4.39
C LYS A 37 -4.23 14.20 3.53
N ASN A 38 -3.32 13.49 4.19
CA ASN A 38 -2.32 12.68 3.52
C ASN A 38 -2.99 11.50 2.78
N MET A 39 -2.48 11.17 1.60
CA MET A 39 -2.98 10.09 0.76
C MET A 39 -2.04 8.88 0.81
N VAL A 40 -2.60 7.71 0.61
CA VAL A 40 -1.81 6.52 0.28
C VAL A 40 -2.08 6.16 -1.19
N TYR A 41 -1.03 6.12 -1.99
CA TYR A 41 -1.10 5.72 -3.39
C TYR A 41 -0.56 4.30 -3.55
N ALA A 42 -1.45 3.34 -3.85
CA ALA A 42 -1.09 1.96 -4.15
C ALA A 42 -0.91 1.77 -5.66
N PHE A 43 0.33 1.53 -6.11
CA PHE A 43 0.65 1.44 -7.54
C PHE A 43 0.34 0.06 -8.11
N MET A 44 -0.75 -0.01 -8.84
CA MET A 44 -1.30 -1.23 -9.40
C MET A 44 -0.69 -1.50 -10.79
N ALA A 45 0.04 -2.60 -10.90
CA ALA A 45 0.65 -3.09 -12.13
C ALA A 45 0.03 -4.42 -12.56
N ASP A 46 -0.17 -4.64 -13.86
CA ASP A 46 -0.60 -5.96 -14.36
C ASP A 46 0.37 -7.05 -13.88
N GLY A 47 -0.16 -8.14 -13.33
CA GLY A 47 0.60 -9.20 -12.69
C GLY A 47 1.03 -8.90 -11.25
N CYS A 48 0.41 -7.90 -10.59
CA CYS A 48 0.57 -7.72 -9.15
C CYS A 48 -0.05 -8.90 -8.39
N GLU A 49 0.46 -9.19 -7.20
CA GLU A 49 -0.13 -10.20 -6.32
C GLU A 49 -1.33 -9.58 -5.60
N GLU A 50 -2.50 -10.17 -5.78
CA GLU A 50 -3.79 -9.59 -5.39
C GLU A 50 -3.92 -9.46 -3.88
N VAL A 51 -3.50 -10.50 -3.13
CA VAL A 51 -3.62 -10.51 -1.66
C VAL A 51 -2.67 -9.49 -1.04
N GLU A 52 -1.46 -9.36 -1.58
CA GLU A 52 -0.49 -8.36 -1.11
C GLU A 52 -1.02 -6.94 -1.29
N ALA A 53 -1.65 -6.66 -2.43
CA ALA A 53 -2.26 -5.38 -2.70
C ALA A 53 -3.47 -5.13 -1.79
N LEU A 54 -4.47 -6.02 -1.88
CA LEU A 54 -5.79 -5.78 -1.29
C LEU A 54 -5.78 -5.86 0.24
N ALA A 55 -4.96 -6.74 0.85
CA ALA A 55 -4.88 -6.83 2.30
C ALA A 55 -4.35 -5.52 2.92
N VAL A 56 -3.31 -4.95 2.35
CA VAL A 56 -2.74 -3.68 2.82
C VAL A 56 -3.73 -2.53 2.61
N ILE A 57 -4.35 -2.45 1.43
CA ILE A 57 -5.33 -1.41 1.09
C ILE A 57 -6.55 -1.49 2.02
N ASP A 58 -7.09 -2.69 2.26
CA ASP A 58 -8.25 -2.90 3.13
C ASP A 58 -7.96 -2.44 4.57
N LEU A 59 -6.80 -2.83 5.12
CA LEU A 59 -6.38 -2.44 6.47
C LEU A 59 -6.23 -0.91 6.62
N LEU A 60 -5.62 -0.25 5.65
CA LEU A 60 -5.47 1.19 5.65
C LEU A 60 -6.84 1.90 5.58
N ARG A 61 -7.72 1.43 4.69
CA ARG A 61 -9.08 1.96 4.58
C ARG A 61 -9.90 1.74 5.86
N ARG A 62 -9.76 0.58 6.53
CA ARG A 62 -10.36 0.31 7.85
C ARG A 62 -9.86 1.26 8.92
N ALA A 63 -8.59 1.65 8.88
CA ALA A 63 -8.00 2.63 9.78
C ALA A 63 -8.41 4.08 9.46
N GLY A 64 -9.21 4.31 8.40
CA GLY A 64 -9.67 5.62 7.98
C GLY A 64 -8.67 6.40 7.14
N GLU A 65 -7.66 5.72 6.57
CA GLU A 65 -6.76 6.33 5.59
C GLU A 65 -7.45 6.48 4.22
N GLU A 66 -7.14 7.57 3.53
CA GLU A 66 -7.55 7.76 2.14
C GLU A 66 -6.55 7.00 1.25
N VAL A 67 -7.02 5.98 0.53
CA VAL A 67 -6.18 5.12 -0.32
C VAL A 67 -6.71 5.13 -1.75
N GLU A 68 -5.87 5.49 -2.70
CA GLU A 68 -6.14 5.40 -4.14
C GLU A 68 -5.34 4.28 -4.79
N LEU A 69 -6.03 3.43 -5.56
CA LEU A 69 -5.42 2.42 -6.42
C LEU A 69 -5.04 3.09 -7.75
N VAL A 70 -3.73 3.22 -7.95
CA VAL A 70 -3.17 3.98 -9.07
C VAL A 70 -2.75 3.03 -10.19
N SER A 71 -3.39 3.11 -11.35
CA SER A 71 -2.96 2.37 -12.53
C SER A 71 -1.67 2.93 -13.12
N ILE A 72 -0.61 2.12 -13.19
CA ILE A 72 0.62 2.51 -13.90
C ILE A 72 0.52 2.31 -15.43
N HIS A 73 -0.51 1.61 -15.88
CA HIS A 73 -0.75 1.31 -17.31
C HIS A 73 -1.81 2.20 -17.96
N ASN A 74 -2.34 3.20 -17.23
CA ASN A 74 -3.44 4.06 -17.67
C ASN A 74 -4.69 3.27 -18.12
N LYS A 75 -5.07 2.25 -17.33
CA LYS A 75 -6.24 1.38 -17.55
C LYS A 75 -7.17 1.42 -16.35
N ASP A 76 -8.47 1.29 -16.55
CA ASP A 76 -9.46 1.22 -15.47
C ASP A 76 -9.32 -0.05 -14.62
N MET A 77 -8.79 -1.13 -15.20
CA MET A 77 -8.62 -2.42 -14.55
C MET A 77 -7.15 -2.86 -14.59
N THR A 78 -6.63 -3.30 -13.45
CA THR A 78 -5.38 -4.04 -13.34
C THR A 78 -5.68 -5.53 -13.26
N GLN A 79 -4.99 -6.35 -14.05
CA GLN A 79 -5.09 -7.80 -14.00
C GLN A 79 -4.05 -8.34 -13.02
N GLY A 80 -4.51 -8.98 -11.96
CA GLY A 80 -3.64 -9.62 -10.98
C GLY A 80 -2.98 -10.90 -11.49
N SER A 81 -2.01 -11.40 -10.74
CA SER A 81 -1.20 -12.58 -11.10
C SER A 81 -1.99 -13.89 -11.14
N HIS A 82 -3.14 -13.95 -10.46
CA HIS A 82 -4.03 -15.12 -10.39
C HIS A 82 -5.35 -14.91 -11.13
N GLY A 83 -5.41 -13.93 -12.04
CA GLY A 83 -6.56 -13.71 -12.91
C GLY A 83 -7.69 -12.89 -12.29
N ILE A 84 -7.47 -12.26 -11.14
CA ILE A 84 -8.45 -11.39 -10.49
C ILE A 84 -8.29 -9.97 -11.02
N GLY A 85 -9.36 -9.43 -11.62
CA GLY A 85 -9.39 -8.03 -12.05
C GLY A 85 -9.63 -7.09 -10.88
N ILE A 86 -8.80 -6.06 -10.75
CA ILE A 86 -8.89 -5.03 -9.72
C ILE A 86 -9.16 -3.70 -10.40
N LYS A 87 -10.26 -3.04 -10.02
CA LYS A 87 -10.59 -1.72 -10.53
C LYS A 87 -9.66 -0.67 -9.91
N ASN A 88 -9.06 0.16 -10.75
CA ASN A 88 -8.27 1.29 -10.33
C ASN A 88 -9.13 2.51 -10.04
N ASP A 89 -8.67 3.37 -9.14
CA ASP A 89 -9.35 4.63 -8.79
C ASP A 89 -8.86 5.79 -9.66
N VAL A 90 -7.57 5.79 -10.04
CA VAL A 90 -6.93 6.89 -10.76
C VAL A 90 -5.76 6.39 -11.63
N MET A 91 -5.34 7.18 -12.60
CA MET A 91 -4.18 6.89 -13.44
C MET A 91 -2.93 7.58 -12.90
N LEU A 92 -1.74 6.98 -13.10
CA LEU A 92 -0.45 7.55 -12.63
C LEU A 92 -0.24 9.00 -13.10
N LYS A 93 -0.57 9.29 -14.35
CA LYS A 93 -0.45 10.63 -14.95
C LYS A 93 -1.34 11.71 -14.30
N ASP A 94 -2.37 11.30 -13.55
CA ASP A 94 -3.39 12.19 -13.00
C ASP A 94 -3.24 12.44 -11.49
N ILE A 95 -2.24 11.79 -10.83
CA ILE A 95 -1.99 11.99 -9.40
C ILE A 95 -1.05 13.15 -9.13
N PHE A 96 -1.20 13.74 -7.96
CA PHE A 96 -0.24 14.68 -7.37
C PHE A 96 0.22 14.16 -6.03
N VAL A 97 1.52 13.96 -5.87
CA VAL A 97 2.12 13.42 -4.65
C VAL A 97 2.85 14.50 -3.89
N ASP A 98 2.43 14.70 -2.64
CA ASP A 98 3.12 15.54 -1.67
C ASP A 98 4.08 14.71 -0.79
N ALA A 99 5.04 15.36 -0.12
CA ALA A 99 6.02 14.66 0.72
C ALA A 99 5.38 13.92 1.91
N ALA A 100 4.21 14.35 2.36
CA ALA A 100 3.46 13.73 3.45
C ALA A 100 2.66 12.48 3.03
N ASP A 101 2.51 12.24 1.72
CA ASP A 101 1.81 11.07 1.21
C ASP A 101 2.64 9.79 1.40
N THR A 102 1.99 8.65 1.28
CA THR A 102 2.64 7.34 1.33
C THR A 102 2.49 6.63 0.00
N LEU A 103 3.60 6.10 -0.53
CA LEU A 103 3.62 5.31 -1.76
C LEU A 103 3.73 3.83 -1.42
N PHE A 104 2.84 3.01 -1.96
CA PHE A 104 2.82 1.57 -1.72
C PHE A 104 2.97 0.80 -3.02
N LEU A 105 3.93 -0.14 -3.05
CA LEU A 105 4.21 -1.03 -4.16
C LEU A 105 3.86 -2.48 -3.77
N PRO A 106 2.73 -3.02 -4.24
CA PRO A 106 2.45 -4.46 -4.16
C PRO A 106 3.48 -5.27 -4.95
N GLY A 107 3.63 -6.54 -4.58
CA GLY A 107 4.55 -7.44 -5.26
C GLY A 107 3.92 -8.17 -6.45
N GLY A 108 4.28 -9.45 -6.58
CA GLY A 108 4.03 -10.25 -7.77
C GLY A 108 5.22 -10.15 -8.75
N GLY A 109 5.64 -11.27 -9.30
CA GLY A 109 6.84 -11.30 -10.16
C GLY A 109 6.70 -10.45 -11.42
N VAL A 110 5.58 -10.60 -12.15
CA VAL A 110 5.27 -9.81 -13.36
C VAL A 110 4.94 -8.37 -12.97
N GLY A 111 4.14 -8.16 -11.92
CA GLY A 111 3.81 -6.83 -11.41
C GLY A 111 5.05 -6.02 -11.08
N THR A 112 6.00 -6.59 -10.34
CA THR A 112 7.27 -5.94 -10.00
C THR A 112 8.11 -5.61 -11.24
N LYS A 113 8.12 -6.51 -12.25
CA LYS A 113 8.79 -6.21 -13.53
C LYS A 113 8.18 -5.00 -14.20
N ASN A 114 6.85 -4.88 -14.21
CA ASN A 114 6.13 -3.74 -14.77
C ASN A 114 6.38 -2.45 -13.96
N LEU A 115 6.39 -2.52 -12.62
CA LEU A 115 6.75 -1.39 -11.76
C LEU A 115 8.15 -0.85 -12.10
N LYS A 116 9.15 -1.74 -12.25
CA LYS A 116 10.52 -1.37 -12.63
C LYS A 116 10.63 -0.75 -14.03
N ALA A 117 9.79 -1.20 -14.96
CA ALA A 117 9.79 -0.70 -16.34
C ALA A 117 9.09 0.67 -16.48
N CYS A 118 8.34 1.11 -15.47
CA CYS A 118 7.63 2.40 -15.48
C CYS A 118 8.57 3.53 -15.07
N GLU A 119 9.12 4.26 -16.06
CA GLU A 119 10.04 5.37 -15.81
C GLU A 119 9.40 6.51 -15.01
N GLU A 120 8.12 6.80 -15.26
CA GLU A 120 7.39 7.85 -14.55
C GLU A 120 7.30 7.53 -13.06
N LEU A 121 6.95 6.28 -12.71
CA LEU A 121 6.95 5.82 -11.32
C LEU A 121 8.35 5.84 -10.71
N SER A 122 9.38 5.42 -11.46
CA SER A 122 10.76 5.43 -10.98
C SER A 122 11.23 6.85 -10.60
N LYS A 123 10.94 7.85 -11.43
CA LYS A 123 11.23 9.26 -11.15
C LYS A 123 10.47 9.78 -9.94
N LEU A 124 9.19 9.39 -9.81
CA LEU A 124 8.34 9.73 -8.67
C LEU A 124 8.91 9.17 -7.36
N LEU A 125 9.27 7.87 -7.33
CA LEU A 125 9.83 7.21 -6.14
C LEU A 125 11.14 7.86 -5.68
N VAL A 126 12.06 8.15 -6.61
CA VAL A 126 13.33 8.83 -6.29
C VAL A 126 13.08 10.23 -5.73
N SER A 127 12.24 11.02 -6.40
CA SER A 127 11.90 12.37 -5.96
C SER A 127 11.20 12.39 -4.60
N HIS A 128 10.28 11.44 -4.37
CA HIS A 128 9.54 11.32 -3.12
C HIS A 128 10.47 10.92 -1.96
N ASN A 129 11.33 9.93 -2.17
CA ASN A 129 12.34 9.52 -1.20
C ASN A 129 13.28 10.68 -0.85
N ALA A 130 13.74 11.46 -1.83
CA ALA A 130 14.62 12.61 -1.61
C ALA A 130 13.97 13.70 -0.73
N LYS A 131 12.65 13.78 -0.68
CA LYS A 131 11.88 14.66 0.19
C LYS A 131 11.56 14.04 1.57
N GLY A 132 12.04 12.82 1.84
CA GLY A 132 11.74 12.08 3.06
C GLY A 132 10.36 11.43 3.08
N GLY A 133 9.66 11.40 1.95
CA GLY A 133 8.32 10.80 1.83
C GLY A 133 8.36 9.29 2.05
N ARG A 134 7.27 8.75 2.64
CA ARG A 134 7.18 7.35 3.01
C ARG A 134 6.94 6.46 1.80
N ILE A 135 7.69 5.35 1.74
CA ILE A 135 7.53 4.32 0.70
C ILE A 135 7.43 2.96 1.37
N ALA A 136 6.43 2.17 0.98
CA ALA A 136 6.26 0.78 1.40
C ALA A 136 6.32 -0.14 0.18
N ALA A 137 6.94 -1.32 0.33
CA ALA A 137 7.02 -2.32 -0.73
C ALA A 137 7.01 -3.74 -0.16
N ILE A 138 6.39 -4.69 -0.87
CA ILE A 138 6.27 -6.07 -0.41
C ILE A 138 6.76 -7.08 -1.45
N CYS A 139 7.21 -8.24 -0.98
CA CYS A 139 7.55 -9.39 -1.81
C CYS A 139 8.73 -9.11 -2.75
N ALA A 140 8.50 -9.12 -4.06
CA ALA A 140 9.50 -8.78 -5.07
C ALA A 140 9.70 -7.26 -5.22
N ALA A 141 8.70 -6.43 -4.86
CA ALA A 141 8.70 -4.99 -5.11
C ALA A 141 9.83 -4.19 -4.40
N PRO A 142 10.35 -4.58 -3.22
CA PRO A 142 11.53 -3.93 -2.64
C PRO A 142 12.74 -3.89 -3.56
N SER A 143 12.85 -4.87 -4.50
CA SER A 143 13.90 -4.87 -5.52
C SER A 143 13.83 -3.68 -6.48
N ALA A 144 12.66 -3.08 -6.70
CA ALA A 144 12.53 -1.85 -7.47
C ALA A 144 13.20 -0.68 -6.73
N LEU A 145 13.02 -0.60 -5.41
CA LEU A 145 13.65 0.42 -4.57
C LEU A 145 15.18 0.26 -4.53
N GLY A 146 15.66 -1.00 -4.46
CA GLY A 146 17.09 -1.31 -4.46
C GLY A 146 17.78 -0.86 -5.75
N ILE A 147 17.18 -1.14 -6.91
CA ILE A 147 17.73 -0.73 -8.22
C ILE A 147 17.80 0.80 -8.34
N LEU A 148 16.86 1.52 -7.73
CA LEU A 148 16.83 2.99 -7.73
C LEU A 148 17.77 3.62 -6.68
N GLY A 149 18.53 2.82 -5.90
CA GLY A 149 19.42 3.33 -4.86
C GLY A 149 18.71 3.83 -3.60
N ILE A 150 17.38 3.65 -3.50
CA ILE A 150 16.57 4.13 -2.36
C ILE A 150 16.89 3.35 -1.08
N LEU A 151 17.40 2.14 -1.20
CA LEU A 151 17.73 1.26 -0.07
C LEU A 151 19.18 1.40 0.43
N GLU A 152 19.98 2.32 -0.11
CA GLU A 152 21.39 2.48 0.27
C GLU A 152 21.54 2.70 1.79
N GLY A 153 22.31 1.81 2.45
CA GLY A 153 22.56 1.83 3.89
C GLY A 153 21.41 1.40 4.78
N LYS A 154 20.21 1.16 4.24
CA LYS A 154 19.00 0.83 4.99
C LYS A 154 18.88 -0.65 5.30
N ASN A 155 18.21 -0.99 6.40
CA ASN A 155 17.71 -2.34 6.63
C ASN A 155 16.49 -2.57 5.74
N ALA A 156 16.41 -3.73 5.06
CA ALA A 156 15.28 -4.07 4.21
C ALA A 156 15.06 -5.57 4.15
N THR A 157 13.84 -5.97 3.79
CA THR A 157 13.48 -7.36 3.52
C THR A 157 12.79 -7.46 2.15
N CYS A 158 12.73 -8.68 1.60
CA CYS A 158 12.04 -9.00 0.37
C CYS A 158 11.65 -10.49 0.32
N TYR A 159 10.99 -10.88 -0.76
CA TYR A 159 10.74 -12.28 -1.06
C TYR A 159 12.07 -13.01 -1.35
N PRO A 160 12.22 -14.29 -0.91
CA PRO A 160 13.41 -15.07 -1.17
C PRO A 160 13.78 -15.12 -2.66
N GLY A 161 15.09 -14.91 -2.96
CA GLY A 161 15.61 -14.84 -4.33
C GLY A 161 15.66 -13.44 -4.95
N PHE A 162 15.24 -12.42 -4.21
CA PHE A 162 15.36 -11.01 -4.64
C PHE A 162 16.41 -10.21 -3.84
N GLU A 163 17.11 -10.85 -2.92
CA GLU A 163 18.08 -10.22 -2.01
C GLU A 163 19.19 -9.46 -2.76
N ASP A 164 19.72 -10.06 -3.83
CA ASP A 164 20.80 -9.47 -4.64
C ASP A 164 20.36 -8.19 -5.38
N GLN A 165 19.05 -7.94 -5.48
CA GLN A 165 18.49 -6.75 -6.10
C GLN A 165 18.20 -5.62 -5.09
N LEU A 166 18.35 -5.88 -3.79
CA LEU A 166 18.28 -4.86 -2.74
C LEU A 166 19.61 -4.10 -2.65
N LYS A 167 20.02 -3.46 -3.74
CA LYS A 167 21.33 -2.81 -3.84
C LYS A 167 21.54 -1.82 -2.69
N GLY A 168 22.69 -1.96 -2.00
CA GLY A 168 23.09 -1.13 -0.86
C GLY A 168 22.36 -1.41 0.45
N ALA A 169 21.34 -2.29 0.48
CA ALA A 169 20.60 -2.61 1.70
C ALA A 169 21.32 -3.64 2.58
N LYS A 170 21.03 -3.56 3.88
CA LYS A 170 21.33 -4.59 4.88
C LYS A 170 20.12 -5.52 4.98
N PHE A 171 20.16 -6.65 4.27
CA PHE A 171 19.04 -7.60 4.23
C PHE A 171 18.72 -8.16 5.63
N LYS A 172 17.43 -8.22 5.95
CA LYS A 172 16.87 -8.80 7.18
C LYS A 172 15.80 -9.84 6.82
N ALA A 173 16.01 -11.09 7.24
CA ALA A 173 15.06 -12.20 7.01
C ALA A 173 13.90 -12.17 8.04
N VAL A 174 13.21 -11.05 8.17
CA VAL A 174 12.07 -10.87 9.10
C VAL A 174 10.81 -10.42 8.33
N PRO A 175 9.60 -10.65 8.87
CA PRO A 175 8.34 -10.39 8.15
C PRO A 175 8.21 -8.96 7.63
N VAL A 176 8.54 -7.96 8.43
CA VAL A 176 8.44 -6.53 8.10
C VAL A 176 9.65 -5.80 8.66
N VAL A 177 10.18 -4.85 7.90
CA VAL A 177 11.28 -3.96 8.30
C VAL A 177 10.87 -2.54 7.99
N THR A 178 10.93 -1.65 8.98
CA THR A 178 10.86 -0.21 8.80
C THR A 178 12.22 0.41 9.12
N ASP A 179 12.79 1.18 8.19
CA ASP A 179 14.03 1.93 8.38
C ASP A 179 13.84 3.36 7.85
N GLY A 180 13.63 4.29 8.78
CA GLY A 180 13.29 5.66 8.46
C GLY A 180 11.95 5.78 7.72
N ASN A 181 12.01 6.29 6.51
CA ASN A 181 10.83 6.46 5.65
C ASN A 181 10.48 5.25 4.77
N ILE A 182 11.26 4.16 4.85
CA ILE A 182 11.07 2.97 4.01
C ILE A 182 10.57 1.81 4.87
N THR A 183 9.49 1.15 4.40
CA THR A 183 8.95 -0.07 5.01
C THR A 183 8.91 -1.18 3.97
N THR A 184 9.49 -2.34 4.27
CA THR A 184 9.53 -3.49 3.36
C THR A 184 8.98 -4.73 4.04
N SER A 185 8.41 -5.65 3.26
CA SER A 185 7.83 -6.91 3.75
C SER A 185 8.12 -8.08 2.80
N ARG A 186 8.03 -9.33 3.32
CA ARG A 186 8.53 -10.52 2.63
C ARG A 186 7.62 -11.06 1.54
N GLY A 187 6.30 -11.00 1.70
CA GLY A 187 5.40 -11.60 0.73
C GLY A 187 3.97 -11.79 1.25
N MET A 188 3.16 -12.51 0.51
CA MET A 188 1.73 -12.63 0.71
C MET A 188 1.36 -12.97 2.16
N GLY A 189 2.02 -13.93 2.78
CA GLY A 189 1.76 -14.32 4.17
C GLY A 189 2.11 -13.26 5.22
N THR A 190 2.78 -12.17 4.85
CA THR A 190 3.13 -11.05 5.74
C THR A 190 2.40 -9.75 5.40
N SER A 191 1.43 -9.79 4.48
CA SER A 191 0.68 -8.61 4.01
C SER A 191 -0.10 -7.94 5.13
N ILE A 192 -0.74 -8.73 6.00
CA ILE A 192 -1.46 -8.21 7.16
C ILE A 192 -0.51 -7.48 8.11
N LEU A 193 0.66 -8.06 8.39
CA LEU A 193 1.67 -7.43 9.25
C LEU A 193 2.18 -6.11 8.66
N LEU A 194 2.38 -6.05 7.34
CA LEU A 194 2.74 -4.81 6.67
C LEU A 194 1.64 -3.76 6.79
N GLY A 195 0.39 -4.13 6.55
CA GLY A 195 -0.75 -3.22 6.68
C GLY A 195 -0.88 -2.67 8.10
N LEU A 196 -0.76 -3.52 9.12
CA LEU A 196 -0.78 -3.11 10.53
C LEU A 196 0.40 -2.21 10.90
N GLU A 197 1.61 -2.49 10.39
CA GLU A 197 2.77 -1.60 10.58
C GLU A 197 2.52 -0.23 9.95
N LEU A 198 1.96 -0.17 8.74
CA LEU A 198 1.62 1.10 8.09
C LEU A 198 0.55 1.86 8.86
N VAL A 199 -0.49 1.19 9.38
CA VAL A 199 -1.49 1.82 10.25
C VAL A 199 -0.83 2.41 11.49
N LYS A 200 0.09 1.67 12.14
CA LYS A 200 0.86 2.17 13.29
C LYS A 200 1.66 3.43 12.94
N LEU A 201 2.30 3.47 11.77
CA LEU A 201 3.14 4.58 11.32
C LEU A 201 2.35 5.81 10.88
N LEU A 202 1.13 5.62 10.36
CA LEU A 202 0.28 6.69 9.82
C LEU A 202 -0.72 7.23 10.84
N LYS A 203 -1.11 6.40 11.81
CA LYS A 203 -1.99 6.76 12.93
C LYS A 203 -1.22 6.67 14.25
N ASP A 204 -1.28 5.49 14.86
CA ASP A 204 -0.64 5.17 16.14
C ASP A 204 -0.70 3.65 16.41
N GLU A 205 0.02 3.23 17.43
CA GLU A 205 0.10 1.83 17.84
C GLU A 205 -1.23 1.29 18.40
N GLU A 206 -2.01 2.14 19.07
CA GLU A 206 -3.30 1.74 19.63
C GLU A 206 -4.31 1.40 18.54
N THR A 207 -4.40 2.23 17.50
CA THR A 207 -5.24 2.00 16.33
C THR A 207 -4.84 0.70 15.61
N SER A 208 -3.54 0.47 15.44
CA SER A 208 -3.03 -0.77 14.84
C SER A 208 -3.41 -2.01 15.66
N LYS A 209 -3.27 -1.98 17.00
CA LYS A 209 -3.66 -3.07 17.90
C LYS A 209 -5.16 -3.35 17.84
N LYS A 210 -6.00 -2.32 17.96
CA LYS A 210 -7.46 -2.47 17.86
C LYS A 210 -7.88 -3.07 16.51
N LEU A 211 -7.21 -2.66 15.43
CA LEU A 211 -7.49 -3.22 14.12
C LEU A 211 -7.06 -4.69 14.04
N ALA A 212 -5.90 -5.07 14.59
CA ALA A 212 -5.45 -6.45 14.64
C ALA A 212 -6.46 -7.35 15.38
N GLU A 213 -6.99 -6.90 16.53
CA GLU A 213 -8.05 -7.59 17.26
C GLU A 213 -9.34 -7.73 16.43
N ALA A 214 -9.75 -6.63 15.77
CA ALA A 214 -10.98 -6.60 14.97
C ALA A 214 -10.97 -7.55 13.76
N ILE A 215 -9.79 -7.80 13.18
CA ILE A 215 -9.59 -8.75 12.06
C ILE A 215 -9.23 -10.15 12.54
N MET A 216 -9.32 -10.45 13.84
CA MET A 216 -8.98 -11.74 14.45
C MET A 216 -7.54 -12.19 14.17
N MET A 217 -6.59 -11.25 14.20
CA MET A 217 -5.18 -11.58 14.10
C MET A 217 -4.76 -12.35 15.35
N PRO A 218 -4.07 -13.53 15.22
CA PRO A 218 -3.70 -14.37 16.35
C PRO A 218 -2.65 -13.72 17.26
#